data_7203e04be885b5a06d31283bf553d16a
#
_entry.id   7203e04be885b5a06d31283bf553d16a
#
_cell.length_a   1.000
_cell.length_b   1.000
_cell.length_c   1.000
_cell.angle_alpha   90.00
_cell.angle_beta   90.00
_cell.angle_gamma   90.00
#
_symmetry.space_group_name_H-M   'P 1'
#
loop_
_entity.id
_entity.type
_entity.pdbx_description
1 polymer ?
#
loop_
_entity_poly.entity_id
_entity_poly.type
_entity_poly.pdbx_seq_one_letter_code
_entity_poly.pdbx_strand_id
1 'polypeptide(L)'
;GISPTDVFAVGYDSTILHYDGGSWTIARTTPTGAPSFRGVWGSSATNVFAVGDNDWVFHWDGSSWSYVETIMYFMPGHDWHAVWGSSASDMVVVGSSGSIARYDGATWSLTPSGTTETLTDVWGASRAEVFAVGDAGAVLRYDGSEWRAEVIPGGPEALYAVWGSSASNVFVSGGGGAILHRCGDPW
;
A
#
# COMPACT_ATOMS: atom_id res chain seq x y z
N GLY A 1 8.11 0.44 9.47
CA GLY A 1 8.79 -0.52 10.37
C GLY A 1 7.86 -1.02 11.46
N ILE A 2 8.18 -2.16 12.06
CA ILE A 2 7.43 -2.76 13.17
C ILE A 2 7.81 -2.06 14.49
N SER A 3 9.09 -1.74 14.61
CA SER A 3 9.67 -0.98 15.72
C SER A 3 10.89 -0.20 15.22
N PRO A 4 11.50 0.67 16.05
CA PRO A 4 12.75 1.33 15.67
C PRO A 4 13.93 0.38 15.40
N THR A 5 13.84 -0.85 15.91
CA THR A 5 14.87 -1.89 15.77
C THR A 5 14.41 -3.10 14.95
N ASP A 6 13.27 -2.98 14.25
CA ASP A 6 12.73 -4.02 13.38
C ASP A 6 12.06 -3.35 12.18
N VAL A 7 12.84 -3.19 11.08
CA VAL A 7 12.43 -2.45 9.91
C VAL A 7 12.70 -3.26 8.64
N PHE A 8 11.70 -3.35 7.77
CA PHE A 8 11.86 -3.90 6.43
C PHE A 8 11.88 -2.79 5.39
N ALA A 9 12.71 -2.96 4.36
CA ALA A 9 12.73 -2.15 3.16
C ALA A 9 12.68 -3.04 1.94
N VAL A 10 11.97 -2.60 0.90
CA VAL A 10 11.76 -3.38 -0.33
C VAL A 10 12.18 -2.58 -1.56
N GLY A 11 12.48 -3.26 -2.66
CA GLY A 11 12.93 -2.59 -3.88
C GLY A 11 13.04 -3.51 -5.10
N TYR A 12 13.90 -3.10 -6.01
CA TYR A 12 14.13 -3.77 -7.30
C TYR A 12 14.65 -5.19 -7.14
N ASP A 13 14.46 -6.01 -8.20
CA ASP A 13 14.94 -7.39 -8.28
C ASP A 13 14.52 -8.24 -7.06
N SER A 14 13.29 -8.05 -6.59
CA SER A 14 12.73 -8.72 -5.41
C SER A 14 13.55 -8.57 -4.14
N THR A 15 14.31 -7.48 -4.03
CA THR A 15 15.14 -7.23 -2.85
C THR A 15 14.28 -6.88 -1.65
N ILE A 16 14.51 -7.57 -0.55
CA ILE A 16 13.99 -7.23 0.78
C ILE A 16 15.17 -7.14 1.73
N LEU A 17 15.29 -6.00 2.40
CA LEU A 17 16.25 -5.77 3.46
C LEU A 17 15.55 -5.81 4.81
N HIS A 18 16.25 -6.29 5.83
CA HIS A 18 15.80 -6.29 7.21
C HIS A 18 16.83 -5.62 8.11
N TYR A 19 16.39 -4.68 8.93
CA TYR A 19 17.18 -4.06 10.00
C TYR A 19 16.79 -4.65 11.35
N ASP A 20 17.76 -5.20 12.07
CA ASP A 20 17.60 -5.90 13.36
C ASP A 20 17.89 -5.02 14.57
N GLY A 21 18.07 -3.72 14.38
CA GLY A 21 18.48 -2.77 15.41
C GLY A 21 20.00 -2.52 15.45
N GLY A 22 20.78 -3.30 14.74
CA GLY A 22 22.24 -3.17 14.67
C GLY A 22 22.75 -3.02 13.23
N SER A 23 22.18 -3.77 12.30
CA SER A 23 22.60 -3.81 10.90
C SER A 23 21.47 -4.12 9.93
N TRP A 24 21.67 -3.70 8.68
CA TRP A 24 20.83 -4.14 7.57
C TRP A 24 21.37 -5.43 6.97
N THR A 25 20.49 -6.39 6.78
CA THR A 25 20.79 -7.66 6.11
C THR A 25 19.85 -7.88 4.94
N ILE A 26 20.28 -8.67 3.95
CA ILE A 26 19.43 -9.08 2.84
C ILE A 26 18.57 -10.25 3.33
N ALA A 27 17.29 -9.99 3.55
CA ALA A 27 16.31 -11.01 3.94
C ALA A 27 15.80 -11.82 2.74
N ARG A 28 15.81 -11.20 1.54
CA ARG A 28 15.47 -11.84 0.27
C ARG A 28 16.10 -11.09 -0.90
N THR A 29 16.56 -11.84 -1.88
CA THR A 29 16.91 -11.35 -3.22
C THR A 29 16.72 -12.47 -4.23
N THR A 30 16.54 -12.11 -5.49
CA THR A 30 16.51 -13.06 -6.64
C THR A 30 17.49 -12.56 -7.71
N PRO A 31 17.79 -13.38 -8.74
CA PRO A 31 18.58 -12.93 -9.87
C PRO A 31 18.00 -11.67 -10.53
N THR A 32 18.87 -10.87 -11.12
CA THR A 32 18.52 -9.64 -11.86
C THR A 32 17.39 -9.87 -12.86
N GLY A 33 16.43 -8.94 -12.90
CA GLY A 33 15.29 -9.01 -13.82
C GLY A 33 14.03 -9.64 -13.23
N ALA A 34 14.04 -9.98 -11.94
CA ALA A 34 12.83 -10.38 -11.24
C ALA A 34 11.90 -9.17 -10.99
N PRO A 35 10.58 -9.39 -10.81
CA PRO A 35 9.63 -8.33 -10.43
C PRO A 35 10.09 -7.57 -9.18
N SER A 36 9.80 -6.28 -9.13
CA SER A 36 10.19 -5.42 -8.01
C SER A 36 9.10 -5.39 -6.95
N PHE A 37 9.51 -5.29 -5.68
CA PHE A 37 8.59 -4.90 -4.62
C PHE A 37 8.50 -3.39 -4.53
N ARG A 38 7.30 -2.86 -4.28
CA ARG A 38 6.99 -1.43 -4.23
C ARG A 38 6.49 -0.98 -2.86
N GLY A 39 5.83 -1.86 -2.11
CA GLY A 39 5.27 -1.56 -0.81
C GLY A 39 5.57 -2.65 0.21
N VAL A 40 5.73 -2.25 1.49
CA VAL A 40 5.88 -3.16 2.63
C VAL A 40 5.14 -2.64 3.84
N TRP A 41 4.40 -3.53 4.48
CA TRP A 41 3.69 -3.24 5.72
C TRP A 41 3.70 -4.45 6.64
N GLY A 42 3.69 -4.22 7.95
CA GLY A 42 3.64 -5.30 8.93
C GLY A 42 2.92 -4.92 10.21
N SER A 43 2.22 -5.88 10.78
CA SER A 43 1.55 -5.75 12.08
C SER A 43 2.42 -6.23 13.25
N SER A 44 3.41 -7.06 12.97
CA SER A 44 4.35 -7.60 13.97
C SER A 44 5.62 -8.12 13.29
N ALA A 45 6.65 -8.45 14.07
CA ALA A 45 7.90 -9.05 13.60
C ALA A 45 7.72 -10.40 12.86
N THR A 46 6.57 -11.04 13.01
CA THR A 46 6.23 -12.33 12.38
C THR A 46 5.07 -12.23 11.40
N ASN A 47 4.64 -11.02 11.05
CA ASN A 47 3.55 -10.82 10.10
C ASN A 47 3.80 -9.55 9.28
N VAL A 48 4.55 -9.69 8.19
CA VAL A 48 4.90 -8.61 7.26
C VAL A 48 4.54 -9.02 5.84
N PHE A 49 3.99 -8.08 5.09
CA PHE A 49 3.63 -8.26 3.68
C PHE A 49 4.44 -7.32 2.80
N ALA A 50 4.96 -7.85 1.70
CA ALA A 50 5.60 -7.10 0.63
C ALA A 50 4.78 -7.27 -0.65
N VAL A 51 4.49 -6.17 -1.34
CA VAL A 51 3.69 -6.14 -2.56
C VAL A 51 4.47 -5.51 -3.70
N GLY A 52 4.18 -5.89 -4.94
CA GLY A 52 4.93 -5.37 -6.08
C GLY A 52 4.37 -5.73 -7.45
N ASP A 53 5.26 -5.72 -8.43
CA ASP A 53 4.95 -5.97 -9.83
C ASP A 53 4.40 -7.39 -10.06
N ASN A 54 3.61 -7.56 -11.14
CA ASN A 54 3.09 -8.86 -11.59
C ASN A 54 2.30 -9.61 -10.50
N ASP A 55 1.41 -8.91 -9.80
CA ASP A 55 0.55 -9.45 -8.74
C ASP A 55 1.32 -10.02 -7.52
N TRP A 56 2.59 -9.68 -7.37
CA TRP A 56 3.39 -10.22 -6.29
C TRP A 56 2.95 -9.71 -4.94
N VAL A 57 2.56 -10.66 -4.08
CA VAL A 57 2.34 -10.48 -2.65
C VAL A 57 3.09 -11.57 -1.92
N PHE A 58 4.01 -11.18 -1.05
CA PHE A 58 4.78 -12.07 -0.20
C PHE A 58 4.48 -11.81 1.25
N HIS A 59 4.47 -12.88 2.03
CA HIS A 59 4.24 -12.86 3.47
C HIS A 59 5.46 -13.39 4.22
N TRP A 60 5.88 -12.67 5.24
CA TRP A 60 6.89 -13.07 6.23
C TRP A 60 6.21 -13.58 7.49
N ASP A 61 6.51 -14.82 7.89
CA ASP A 61 5.93 -15.50 9.06
C ASP A 61 6.83 -15.43 10.31
N GLY A 62 7.93 -14.66 10.26
CA GLY A 62 8.96 -14.59 11.28
C GLY A 62 10.16 -15.48 11.01
N SER A 63 10.11 -16.36 9.99
CA SER A 63 11.18 -17.28 9.62
C SER A 63 11.48 -17.28 8.13
N SER A 64 10.47 -17.12 7.29
CA SER A 64 10.60 -17.18 5.83
C SER A 64 9.61 -16.30 5.10
N TRP A 65 10.00 -15.88 3.89
CA TRP A 65 9.12 -15.21 2.94
C TRP A 65 8.46 -16.24 2.03
N SER A 66 7.14 -16.28 2.02
CA SER A 66 6.33 -17.14 1.15
C SER A 66 5.45 -16.32 0.23
N TYR A 67 5.21 -16.84 -0.98
CA TYR A 67 4.32 -16.22 -1.94
C TYR A 67 2.84 -16.46 -1.56
N VAL A 68 2.01 -15.42 -1.68
CA VAL A 68 0.56 -15.48 -1.40
C VAL A 68 -0.21 -15.65 -2.70
N GLU A 69 -0.60 -16.87 -3.03
CA GLU A 69 -1.22 -17.21 -4.33
C GLU A 69 -2.62 -16.62 -4.56
N THR A 70 -3.31 -16.21 -3.51
CA THR A 70 -4.77 -15.97 -3.54
C THR A 70 -5.20 -14.75 -4.36
N ILE A 71 -4.33 -13.76 -4.57
CA ILE A 71 -4.68 -12.53 -5.32
C ILE A 71 -4.58 -12.73 -6.84
N MET A 72 -3.70 -13.63 -7.32
CA MET A 72 -3.48 -13.89 -8.76
C MET A 72 -4.72 -14.39 -9.51
N TYR A 73 -5.65 -15.06 -8.83
CA TYR A 73 -6.84 -15.62 -9.47
C TYR A 73 -7.82 -14.57 -9.98
N PHE A 74 -7.73 -13.33 -9.47
CA PHE A 74 -8.73 -12.31 -9.74
C PHE A 74 -8.32 -11.31 -10.83
N MET A 75 -7.02 -11.01 -10.96
CA MET A 75 -6.53 -9.98 -11.90
C MET A 75 -5.08 -10.24 -12.32
N PRO A 76 -4.82 -11.15 -13.26
CA PRO A 76 -3.45 -11.43 -13.70
C PRO A 76 -2.82 -10.21 -14.40
N GLY A 77 -1.59 -9.86 -14.01
CA GLY A 77 -0.78 -8.84 -14.66
C GLY A 77 -0.99 -7.42 -14.13
N HIS A 78 -1.46 -7.26 -12.90
CA HIS A 78 -1.51 -5.96 -12.22
C HIS A 78 -0.27 -5.74 -11.35
N ASP A 79 0.11 -4.48 -11.19
CA ASP A 79 1.16 -4.07 -10.30
C ASP A 79 0.54 -3.50 -9.02
N TRP A 80 0.94 -4.05 -7.86
CA TRP A 80 0.58 -3.50 -6.56
C TRP A 80 1.63 -2.46 -6.15
N HIS A 81 1.19 -1.24 -5.85
CA HIS A 81 2.08 -0.13 -5.56
C HIS A 81 2.26 0.13 -4.08
N ALA A 82 1.20 -0.01 -3.29
CA ALA A 82 1.25 0.23 -1.86
C ALA A 82 0.38 -0.74 -1.08
N VAL A 83 0.72 -0.91 0.19
CA VAL A 83 -0.02 -1.72 1.16
C VAL A 83 -0.10 -0.99 2.49
N TRP A 84 -1.26 -0.99 3.08
CA TRP A 84 -1.53 -0.50 4.42
C TRP A 84 -2.45 -1.47 5.17
N GLY A 85 -2.34 -1.52 6.50
CA GLY A 85 -3.24 -2.31 7.32
C GLY A 85 -3.51 -1.70 8.68
N SER A 86 -4.70 -1.94 9.22
CA SER A 86 -5.07 -1.58 10.59
C SER A 86 -4.72 -2.68 11.58
N SER A 87 -4.57 -3.93 11.11
CA SER A 87 -4.24 -5.10 11.91
C SER A 87 -3.76 -6.27 11.04
N ALA A 88 -3.33 -7.36 11.68
CA ALA A 88 -2.97 -8.62 11.01
C ALA A 88 -4.11 -9.23 10.16
N SER A 89 -5.36 -8.88 10.44
CA SER A 89 -6.57 -9.37 9.76
C SER A 89 -7.31 -8.29 8.98
N ASP A 90 -6.68 -7.17 8.73
CA ASP A 90 -7.28 -6.09 7.93
C ASP A 90 -6.19 -5.31 7.22
N MET A 91 -6.06 -5.55 5.92
CA MET A 91 -5.11 -4.87 5.04
C MET A 91 -5.76 -4.48 3.73
N VAL A 92 -5.19 -3.45 3.12
CA VAL A 92 -5.58 -2.95 1.81
C VAL A 92 -4.33 -2.83 0.95
N VAL A 93 -4.41 -3.30 -0.28
CA VAL A 93 -3.41 -3.07 -1.32
C VAL A 93 -4.04 -2.29 -2.46
N VAL A 94 -3.27 -1.38 -3.05
CA VAL A 94 -3.71 -0.57 -4.20
C VAL A 94 -2.67 -0.64 -5.33
N GLY A 95 -3.12 -0.45 -6.57
CA GLY A 95 -2.22 -0.60 -7.70
C GLY A 95 -2.75 -0.07 -9.02
N SER A 96 -2.21 -0.62 -10.10
CA SER A 96 -2.52 -0.24 -11.48
C SER A 96 -4.00 -0.42 -11.82
N SER A 97 -4.49 0.39 -12.78
CA SER A 97 -5.88 0.32 -13.29
C SER A 97 -6.95 0.44 -12.21
N GLY A 98 -6.70 1.22 -11.15
CA GLY A 98 -7.63 1.42 -10.04
C GLY A 98 -7.84 0.19 -9.17
N SER A 99 -6.94 -0.78 -9.23
CA SER A 99 -7.07 -2.03 -8.48
C SER A 99 -6.96 -1.77 -6.98
N ILE A 100 -7.93 -2.30 -6.23
CA ILE A 100 -7.91 -2.36 -4.77
C ILE A 100 -8.28 -3.78 -4.35
N ALA A 101 -7.45 -4.38 -3.50
CA ALA A 101 -7.80 -5.62 -2.82
C ALA A 101 -7.72 -5.44 -1.30
N ARG A 102 -8.59 -6.16 -0.60
CA ARG A 102 -8.67 -6.13 0.86
C ARG A 102 -8.54 -7.53 1.44
N TYR A 103 -7.79 -7.64 2.53
CA TYR A 103 -7.60 -8.85 3.31
C TYR A 103 -8.43 -8.79 4.59
N ASP A 104 -9.19 -9.85 4.88
CA ASP A 104 -10.08 -9.95 6.05
C ASP A 104 -9.50 -10.83 7.19
N GLY A 105 -8.26 -11.26 7.04
CA GLY A 105 -7.59 -12.19 7.98
C GLY A 105 -7.57 -13.64 7.48
N ALA A 106 -8.35 -13.96 6.44
CA ALA A 106 -8.42 -15.28 5.84
C ALA A 106 -8.24 -15.25 4.33
N THR A 107 -8.90 -14.30 3.66
CA THR A 107 -8.92 -14.21 2.20
C THR A 107 -8.73 -12.78 1.72
N TRP A 108 -8.19 -12.65 0.51
CA TRP A 108 -8.18 -11.41 -0.23
C TRP A 108 -9.41 -11.30 -1.12
N SER A 109 -9.99 -10.14 -1.22
CA SER A 109 -11.11 -9.85 -2.12
C SER A 109 -10.90 -8.52 -2.84
N LEU A 110 -11.29 -8.47 -4.12
CA LEU A 110 -11.30 -7.21 -4.88
C LEU A 110 -12.43 -6.32 -4.40
N THR A 111 -12.16 -5.03 -4.34
CA THR A 111 -13.14 -4.01 -3.99
C THR A 111 -13.21 -2.98 -5.11
N PRO A 112 -14.41 -2.66 -5.64
CA PRO A 112 -14.55 -1.63 -6.66
C PRO A 112 -14.04 -0.27 -6.16
N SER A 113 -13.12 0.33 -6.90
CA SER A 113 -12.56 1.66 -6.60
C SER A 113 -13.37 2.79 -7.21
N GLY A 114 -14.11 2.51 -8.29
CA GLY A 114 -14.81 3.51 -9.09
C GLY A 114 -13.91 4.29 -10.05
N THR A 115 -12.62 3.94 -10.18
CA THR A 115 -11.67 4.57 -11.11
C THR A 115 -10.89 3.51 -11.90
N THR A 116 -10.30 3.93 -13.02
CA THR A 116 -9.31 3.18 -13.79
C THR A 116 -7.90 3.75 -13.66
N GLU A 117 -7.77 4.84 -12.91
CA GLU A 117 -6.48 5.50 -12.71
C GLU A 117 -5.58 4.66 -11.79
N THR A 118 -4.28 4.70 -12.05
CA THR A 118 -3.30 4.03 -11.18
C THR A 118 -3.33 4.64 -9.79
N LEU A 119 -3.47 3.80 -8.77
CA LEU A 119 -3.35 4.20 -7.38
C LEU A 119 -1.91 3.97 -6.91
N THR A 120 -1.27 5.02 -6.44
CA THR A 120 0.18 5.05 -6.11
C THR A 120 0.45 4.79 -4.65
N ASP A 121 -0.46 5.21 -3.75
CA ASP A 121 -0.27 5.05 -2.31
C ASP A 121 -1.60 4.91 -1.56
N VAL A 122 -1.54 4.31 -0.36
CA VAL A 122 -2.67 4.07 0.53
C VAL A 122 -2.28 4.24 1.98
N TRP A 123 -3.11 4.95 2.72
CA TRP A 123 -2.97 5.14 4.16
C TRP A 123 -4.34 5.16 4.84
N GLY A 124 -4.42 4.69 6.09
CA GLY A 124 -5.67 4.73 6.84
C GLY A 124 -5.49 5.15 8.30
N ALA A 125 -6.48 5.86 8.81
CA ALA A 125 -6.60 6.17 10.23
C ALA A 125 -7.22 5.01 11.01
N SER A 126 -8.02 4.20 10.34
CA SER A 126 -8.70 3.02 10.89
C SER A 126 -9.17 2.10 9.76
N ARG A 127 -9.69 0.91 10.12
CA ARG A 127 -10.34 -0.01 9.19
C ARG A 127 -11.44 0.63 8.33
N ALA A 128 -12.16 1.61 8.87
CA ALA A 128 -13.29 2.27 8.23
C ALA A 128 -12.96 3.67 7.69
N GLU A 129 -11.68 4.04 7.67
CA GLU A 129 -11.25 5.36 7.24
C GLU A 129 -9.90 5.23 6.56
N VAL A 130 -9.91 4.98 5.25
CA VAL A 130 -8.72 4.73 4.43
C VAL A 130 -8.74 5.66 3.24
N PHE A 131 -7.57 6.19 2.87
CA PHE A 131 -7.36 7.06 1.72
C PHE A 131 -6.42 6.40 0.73
N ALA A 132 -6.75 6.43 -0.55
CA ALA A 132 -5.88 6.04 -1.64
C ALA A 132 -5.73 7.21 -2.62
N VAL A 133 -4.52 7.42 -3.12
CA VAL A 133 -4.22 8.51 -4.05
C VAL A 133 -3.51 7.97 -5.28
N GLY A 134 -3.54 8.73 -6.39
CA GLY A 134 -2.93 8.25 -7.62
C GLY A 134 -2.88 9.25 -8.76
N ASP A 135 -2.78 8.70 -9.96
CA ASP A 135 -2.72 9.44 -11.21
C ASP A 135 -4.02 10.22 -11.47
N ALA A 136 -3.95 11.20 -12.38
CA ALA A 136 -5.04 12.11 -12.73
C ALA A 136 -5.67 12.82 -11.52
N GLY A 137 -4.92 13.00 -10.43
CA GLY A 137 -5.41 13.61 -9.19
C GLY A 137 -6.40 12.74 -8.43
N ALA A 138 -6.40 11.42 -8.67
CA ALA A 138 -7.29 10.49 -8.00
C ALA A 138 -7.10 10.56 -6.48
N VAL A 139 -8.19 10.82 -5.78
CA VAL A 139 -8.29 10.69 -4.31
C VAL A 139 -9.52 9.88 -4.01
N LEU A 140 -9.34 8.77 -3.33
CA LEU A 140 -10.41 7.89 -2.90
C LEU A 140 -10.41 7.81 -1.39
N ARG A 141 -11.59 7.83 -0.80
CA ARG A 141 -11.82 7.60 0.63
C ARG A 141 -12.74 6.40 0.83
N TYR A 142 -12.34 5.49 1.70
CA TYR A 142 -13.15 4.39 2.17
C TYR A 142 -13.82 4.77 3.49
N ASP A 143 -15.15 4.64 3.56
CA ASP A 143 -15.98 5.03 4.70
C ASP A 143 -16.38 3.85 5.62
N GLY A 144 -15.75 2.69 5.41
CA GLY A 144 -16.10 1.45 6.10
C GLY A 144 -17.04 0.55 5.30
N SER A 145 -17.65 1.05 4.22
CA SER A 145 -18.57 0.32 3.35
C SER A 145 -18.16 0.34 1.88
N GLU A 146 -17.76 1.49 1.37
CA GLU A 146 -17.41 1.66 -0.04
C GLU A 146 -16.32 2.73 -0.22
N TRP A 147 -15.63 2.67 -1.38
CA TRP A 147 -14.71 3.70 -1.82
C TRP A 147 -15.47 4.78 -2.56
N ARG A 148 -15.19 6.04 -2.22
CA ARG A 148 -15.75 7.22 -2.87
C ARG A 148 -14.66 8.15 -3.32
N ALA A 149 -14.81 8.68 -4.54
CA ALA A 149 -13.91 9.71 -5.04
C ALA A 149 -14.11 11.03 -4.28
N GLU A 150 -13.01 11.63 -3.85
CA GLU A 150 -12.96 13.00 -3.35
C GLU A 150 -12.26 13.91 -4.37
N VAL A 151 -12.61 15.17 -4.39
CA VAL A 151 -12.02 16.16 -5.32
C VAL A 151 -11.17 17.15 -4.52
N ILE A 152 -9.93 17.32 -4.94
CA ILE A 152 -9.08 18.42 -4.46
C ILE A 152 -9.16 19.57 -5.48
N PRO A 153 -9.86 20.65 -5.21
CA PRO A 153 -9.99 21.76 -6.17
C PRO A 153 -8.63 22.39 -6.49
N GLY A 154 -8.25 22.41 -7.78
CA GLY A 154 -6.95 22.92 -8.22
C GLY A 154 -5.75 22.07 -7.81
N GLY A 155 -5.99 20.82 -7.43
CA GLY A 155 -4.93 19.87 -7.10
C GLY A 155 -4.10 19.44 -8.30
N PRO A 156 -2.91 18.85 -8.07
CA PRO A 156 -2.03 18.39 -9.14
C PRO A 156 -2.63 17.18 -9.88
N GLU A 157 -2.20 16.98 -11.13
CA GLU A 157 -2.64 15.86 -11.98
C GLU A 157 -2.09 14.50 -11.52
N ALA A 158 -1.03 14.46 -10.72
CA ALA A 158 -0.46 13.22 -10.18
C ALA A 158 -0.22 13.36 -8.68
N LEU A 159 -0.70 12.40 -7.92
CA LEU A 159 -0.47 12.29 -6.49
C LEU A 159 0.42 11.07 -6.23
N TYR A 160 1.39 11.21 -5.32
CA TYR A 160 2.46 10.23 -5.15
C TYR A 160 2.42 9.51 -3.82
N ALA A 161 2.03 10.22 -2.75
CA ALA A 161 1.99 9.63 -1.41
C ALA A 161 0.88 10.26 -0.57
N VAL A 162 0.34 9.47 0.34
CA VAL A 162 -0.64 9.89 1.35
C VAL A 162 -0.21 9.44 2.73
N TRP A 163 -0.30 10.32 3.71
CA TRP A 163 -0.02 10.02 5.10
C TRP A 163 -0.86 10.90 6.02
N GLY A 164 -1.15 10.42 7.21
CA GLY A 164 -1.88 11.22 8.19
C GLY A 164 -1.63 10.77 9.63
N SER A 165 -2.09 11.56 10.58
CA SER A 165 -2.13 11.21 12.00
C SER A 165 -3.53 10.89 12.48
N SER A 166 -4.55 11.29 11.72
CA SER A 166 -5.97 11.00 11.95
C SER A 166 -6.76 11.21 10.66
N ALA A 167 -8.02 10.78 10.63
CA ALA A 167 -8.93 11.00 9.50
C ALA A 167 -9.13 12.47 9.10
N SER A 168 -8.96 13.39 10.05
CA SER A 168 -9.07 14.83 9.83
C SER A 168 -7.72 15.55 9.66
N ASN A 169 -6.63 14.81 9.66
CA ASN A 169 -5.28 15.38 9.50
C ASN A 169 -4.48 14.49 8.55
N VAL A 170 -4.72 14.68 7.25
CA VAL A 170 -4.14 13.88 6.15
C VAL A 170 -3.35 14.78 5.22
N PHE A 171 -2.18 14.34 4.84
CA PHE A 171 -1.29 15.01 3.90
C PHE A 171 -1.16 14.17 2.63
N VAL A 172 -1.13 14.85 1.50
CA VAL A 172 -0.90 14.25 0.19
C VAL A 172 0.20 15.02 -0.52
N SER A 173 1.17 14.31 -1.09
CA SER A 173 2.19 14.90 -1.95
C SER A 173 1.90 14.60 -3.42
N GLY A 174 2.27 15.53 -4.31
CA GLY A 174 1.97 15.37 -5.74
C GLY A 174 2.92 16.12 -6.66
N GLY A 175 2.55 16.15 -7.93
CA GLY A 175 3.29 16.79 -9.00
C GLY A 175 3.57 18.27 -8.74
N GLY A 176 4.66 18.79 -9.33
CA GLY A 176 5.06 20.18 -9.18
C GLY A 176 5.53 20.57 -7.78
N GLY A 177 5.82 19.62 -6.89
CA GLY A 177 6.21 19.88 -5.51
C GLY A 177 5.03 20.20 -4.58
N ALA A 178 3.82 19.85 -4.99
CA ALA A 178 2.62 20.09 -4.20
C ALA A 178 2.62 19.26 -2.90
N ILE A 179 2.23 19.89 -1.81
CA ILE A 179 1.85 19.26 -0.55
C ILE A 179 0.48 19.81 -0.17
N LEU A 180 -0.49 18.93 -0.06
CA LEU A 180 -1.87 19.23 0.25
C LEU A 180 -2.18 18.74 1.65
N HIS A 181 -3.01 19.47 2.38
CA HIS A 181 -3.37 19.14 3.75
C HIS A 181 -4.88 19.18 3.93
N ARG A 182 -5.44 18.06 4.34
CA ARG A 182 -6.82 17.94 4.78
C ARG A 182 -6.90 18.23 6.27
N CYS A 183 -7.64 19.27 6.64
CA CYS A 183 -7.87 19.69 8.02
C CYS A 183 -9.39 19.69 8.28
N GLY A 184 -9.97 18.51 8.45
CA GLY A 184 -11.42 18.29 8.50
C GLY A 184 -11.99 17.87 7.15
N ASP A 185 -13.29 18.06 6.91
CA ASP A 185 -14.00 17.86 5.64
C ASP A 185 -14.40 19.22 5.04
N PRO A 186 -14.27 19.45 3.73
CA PRO A 186 -13.52 18.72 2.68
C PRO A 186 -12.01 19.08 2.61
N TRP A 187 -11.32 18.66 1.53
CA TRP A 187 -9.92 19.06 1.22
C TRP A 187 -9.79 20.57 1.02
#